data_e58dc270a8aedd756f89a9f486f766e1
#
_entry.id   e58dc270a8aedd756f89a9f486f766e1
#
_cell.length_a   1.000
_cell.length_b   1.000
_cell.length_c   1.000
_cell.angle_alpha   90.00
_cell.angle_beta   90.00
_cell.angle_gamma   90.00
#
_symmetry.space_group_name_H-M   'P 1'
#
loop_
_entity.id
_entity.type
_entity.pdbx_description
1 polymer ?
#
loop_
_entity_poly.entity_id
_entity_poly.type
_entity_poly.pdbx_seq_one_letter_code
_entity_poly.pdbx_strand_id
1 'polypeptide(L)'
;MKRVPKIVWSLLACVICIVVTAAACLILADSGASSDKYMEVIRVIETTFYQPKDTSSLEDASASAMVASLGDPASYYLPASEYEEYKLTLTNQYVGIGVTTQYNENYGYLTVLSVTPGSPADQAHVKVGNMIASVDSIDVSAYTPEQFDELLRSYEAKETEAEKYFTLHLLNTQGGKADAKMKCELIYAEPVVYYILDSDANKANRSSSVGYLRIRNFDDSAAASVKTAVAALQDSGATSLIIDVRDNTSGKPAEMADALDYFLPKGDLFLLRDRDGKETTYSSGSSYLNMPMVVLVNENTTCAAEVFAC
;
A
#
# COMPACT_ATOMS: atom_id res chain seq x y z
N MET A 1 -28.96 -11.89 -69.62
CA MET A 1 -29.03 -11.70 -68.13
C MET A 1 -30.15 -10.70 -67.84
N LYS A 2 -31.27 -11.15 -67.21
CA LYS A 2 -32.38 -10.27 -66.83
C LYS A 2 -31.96 -9.39 -65.68
N ARG A 3 -32.03 -8.07 -65.85
CA ARG A 3 -31.73 -7.11 -64.77
C ARG A 3 -32.79 -7.24 -63.68
N VAL A 4 -32.34 -7.59 -62.42
CA VAL A 4 -33.22 -7.63 -61.27
C VAL A 4 -33.77 -6.22 -61.02
N PRO A 5 -35.06 -6.02 -60.88
CA PRO A 5 -35.67 -4.69 -60.76
C PRO A 5 -35.18 -4.03 -59.41
N LYS A 6 -34.95 -2.72 -59.44
CA LYS A 6 -34.46 -1.95 -58.28
C LYS A 6 -35.31 -2.14 -57.04
N ILE A 7 -36.58 -2.43 -57.16
CA ILE A 7 -37.53 -2.74 -56.08
C ILE A 7 -37.11 -3.98 -55.30
N VAL A 8 -36.58 -5.03 -55.96
CA VAL A 8 -36.09 -6.25 -55.25
C VAL A 8 -34.91 -5.96 -54.42
N TRP A 9 -33.97 -5.10 -54.83
CA TRP A 9 -32.81 -4.67 -54.03
C TRP A 9 -33.22 -3.82 -52.85
N SER A 10 -34.20 -2.94 -53.00
CA SER A 10 -34.74 -2.13 -51.90
C SER A 10 -35.44 -2.97 -50.83
N LEU A 11 -36.23 -3.98 -51.23
CA LEU A 11 -36.87 -4.93 -50.31
C LEU A 11 -35.85 -5.78 -49.57
N LEU A 12 -34.78 -6.25 -50.24
CA LEU A 12 -33.70 -7.02 -49.61
C LEU A 12 -32.96 -6.18 -48.57
N ALA A 13 -32.68 -4.91 -48.88
CA ALA A 13 -32.04 -3.98 -47.95
C ALA A 13 -32.89 -3.73 -46.69
N CYS A 14 -34.23 -3.56 -46.87
CA CYS A 14 -35.15 -3.41 -45.74
C CYS A 14 -35.19 -4.67 -44.85
N VAL A 15 -35.21 -5.87 -45.44
CA VAL A 15 -35.20 -7.11 -44.68
C VAL A 15 -33.88 -7.27 -43.88
N ILE A 16 -32.75 -6.96 -44.51
CA ILE A 16 -31.45 -6.98 -43.83
C ILE A 16 -31.41 -5.98 -42.66
N CYS A 17 -31.89 -4.76 -42.85
CA CYS A 17 -31.98 -3.78 -41.77
C CYS A 17 -32.85 -4.28 -40.59
N ILE A 18 -34.02 -4.87 -40.88
CA ILE A 18 -34.92 -5.42 -39.85
C ILE A 18 -34.22 -6.55 -39.08
N VAL A 19 -33.55 -7.47 -39.78
CA VAL A 19 -32.85 -8.60 -39.15
C VAL A 19 -31.69 -8.10 -38.30
N VAL A 20 -30.90 -7.14 -38.79
CA VAL A 20 -29.76 -6.55 -38.01
C VAL A 20 -30.28 -5.79 -36.79
N THR A 21 -31.36 -5.03 -36.94
CA THR A 21 -31.94 -4.30 -35.79
C THR A 21 -32.54 -5.27 -34.78
N ALA A 22 -33.25 -6.32 -35.22
CA ALA A 22 -33.76 -7.34 -34.30
C ALA A 22 -32.67 -8.11 -33.59
N ALA A 23 -31.59 -8.48 -34.28
CA ALA A 23 -30.41 -9.13 -33.65
C ALA A 23 -29.73 -8.20 -32.66
N ALA A 24 -29.56 -6.91 -32.98
CA ALA A 24 -28.98 -5.93 -32.05
C ALA A 24 -29.89 -5.74 -30.82
N CYS A 25 -31.20 -5.68 -30.96
CA CYS A 25 -32.14 -5.62 -29.85
C CYS A 25 -32.09 -6.87 -28.96
N LEU A 26 -31.97 -8.07 -29.56
CA LEU A 26 -31.84 -9.31 -28.79
C LEU A 26 -30.53 -9.39 -28.03
N ILE A 27 -29.42 -8.97 -28.61
CA ILE A 27 -28.11 -8.92 -27.93
C ILE A 27 -28.15 -7.92 -26.78
N LEU A 28 -28.76 -6.76 -26.96
CA LEU A 28 -28.91 -5.75 -25.91
C LEU A 28 -29.88 -6.20 -24.81
N ALA A 29 -30.93 -6.96 -25.14
CA ALA A 29 -31.86 -7.51 -24.16
C ALA A 29 -31.23 -8.65 -23.32
N ASP A 30 -30.36 -9.48 -23.90
CA ASP A 30 -29.70 -10.59 -23.19
C ASP A 30 -28.60 -10.11 -22.24
N SER A 31 -27.99 -8.95 -22.54
CA SER A 31 -27.04 -8.31 -21.63
C SER A 31 -27.70 -7.56 -20.46
N GLY A 32 -29.00 -7.35 -20.46
CA GLY A 32 -29.76 -6.53 -19.51
C GLY A 32 -30.20 -7.25 -18.22
N ALA A 33 -30.35 -8.57 -18.23
CA ALA A 33 -31.06 -9.27 -17.16
C ALA A 33 -30.34 -9.29 -15.79
N SER A 34 -29.01 -9.17 -15.73
CA SER A 34 -28.27 -9.04 -14.46
C SER A 34 -28.04 -7.59 -14.04
N SER A 35 -28.00 -6.67 -15.02
CA SER A 35 -27.94 -5.22 -14.80
C SER A 35 -29.26 -4.69 -14.20
N ASP A 36 -30.38 -5.27 -14.54
CA ASP A 36 -31.71 -4.79 -14.10
C ASP A 36 -31.92 -4.88 -12.59
N LYS A 37 -31.52 -5.99 -11.97
CA LYS A 37 -31.67 -6.16 -10.48
C LYS A 37 -30.86 -5.13 -9.70
N TYR A 38 -29.63 -4.90 -10.10
CA TYR A 38 -28.75 -3.93 -9.45
C TYR A 38 -29.32 -2.52 -9.57
N MET A 39 -29.70 -2.12 -10.78
CA MET A 39 -30.29 -0.81 -11.03
C MET A 39 -31.66 -0.64 -10.37
N GLU A 40 -32.45 -1.72 -10.23
CA GLU A 40 -33.73 -1.70 -9.52
C GLU A 40 -33.51 -1.44 -8.03
N VAL A 41 -32.52 -2.10 -7.39
CA VAL A 41 -32.19 -1.89 -5.98
C VAL A 41 -31.73 -0.45 -5.76
N ILE A 42 -30.84 0.09 -6.59
CA ILE A 42 -30.41 1.50 -6.50
C ILE A 42 -31.62 2.42 -6.60
N ARG A 43 -32.50 2.23 -7.59
CA ARG A 43 -33.71 3.05 -7.78
C ARG A 43 -34.62 3.01 -6.58
N VAL A 44 -34.82 1.84 -5.96
CA VAL A 44 -35.63 1.70 -4.74
C VAL A 44 -35.00 2.49 -3.59
N ILE A 45 -33.69 2.40 -3.41
CA ILE A 45 -32.96 3.17 -2.37
C ILE A 45 -33.14 4.67 -2.64
N GLU A 46 -32.86 5.15 -3.84
CA GLU A 46 -32.97 6.57 -4.21
C GLU A 46 -34.39 7.13 -4.02
N THR A 47 -35.42 6.32 -4.27
CA THR A 47 -36.82 6.81 -4.25
C THR A 47 -37.53 6.61 -2.93
N THR A 48 -37.09 5.66 -2.09
CA THR A 48 -37.85 5.27 -0.88
C THR A 48 -37.06 5.42 0.42
N PHE A 49 -35.72 5.50 0.35
CA PHE A 49 -34.94 5.70 1.57
C PHE A 49 -35.11 7.12 2.12
N TYR A 50 -35.31 7.25 3.43
CA TYR A 50 -35.68 8.52 4.07
C TYR A 50 -34.58 9.59 4.06
N GLN A 51 -33.33 9.21 3.87
CA GLN A 51 -32.20 10.13 3.71
C GLN A 51 -31.62 10.01 2.30
N PRO A 52 -31.33 11.14 1.63
CA PRO A 52 -30.63 11.12 0.36
C PRO A 52 -29.27 10.42 0.54
N LYS A 53 -28.95 9.50 -0.38
CA LYS A 53 -27.67 8.83 -0.46
C LYS A 53 -27.02 9.17 -1.81
N ASP A 54 -25.71 9.34 -1.77
CA ASP A 54 -24.94 9.52 -2.98
C ASP A 54 -24.86 8.18 -3.75
N THR A 55 -25.18 8.22 -5.02
CA THR A 55 -25.16 7.03 -5.90
C THR A 55 -23.77 6.45 -6.01
N SER A 56 -22.72 7.28 -6.06
CA SER A 56 -21.33 6.81 -6.15
C SER A 56 -20.95 5.96 -4.94
N SER A 57 -21.37 6.34 -3.74
CA SER A 57 -21.11 5.55 -2.53
C SER A 57 -21.80 4.19 -2.54
N LEU A 58 -22.97 4.07 -3.19
CA LEU A 58 -23.68 2.80 -3.37
C LEU A 58 -23.01 1.91 -4.41
N GLU A 59 -22.49 2.50 -5.48
CA GLU A 59 -21.73 1.79 -6.51
C GLU A 59 -20.43 1.21 -5.95
N ASP A 60 -19.67 1.99 -5.20
CA ASP A 60 -18.43 1.55 -4.54
C ASP A 60 -18.71 0.43 -3.53
N ALA A 61 -19.73 0.60 -2.69
CA ALA A 61 -20.13 -0.43 -1.72
C ALA A 61 -20.53 -1.75 -2.41
N SER A 62 -21.21 -1.64 -3.55
CA SER A 62 -21.64 -2.81 -4.34
C SER A 62 -20.44 -3.52 -4.97
N ALA A 63 -19.50 -2.77 -5.54
CA ALA A 63 -18.27 -3.31 -6.11
C ALA A 63 -17.43 -4.01 -5.04
N SER A 64 -17.29 -3.39 -3.87
CA SER A 64 -16.61 -3.97 -2.72
C SER A 64 -17.26 -5.28 -2.26
N ALA A 65 -18.59 -5.32 -2.14
CA ALA A 65 -19.32 -6.53 -1.77
C ALA A 65 -19.18 -7.66 -2.79
N MET A 66 -19.18 -7.34 -4.10
CA MET A 66 -18.94 -8.33 -5.15
C MET A 66 -17.55 -8.96 -5.06
N VAL A 67 -16.51 -8.16 -4.86
CA VAL A 67 -15.14 -8.67 -4.69
C VAL A 67 -15.00 -9.47 -3.41
N ALA A 68 -15.56 -9.00 -2.30
CA ALA A 68 -15.56 -9.72 -1.03
C ALA A 68 -16.26 -11.09 -1.11
N SER A 69 -17.25 -11.25 -2.01
CA SER A 69 -17.94 -12.52 -2.22
C SER A 69 -17.06 -13.62 -2.84
N LEU A 70 -15.88 -13.29 -3.35
CA LEU A 70 -14.90 -14.27 -3.84
C LEU A 70 -14.30 -15.12 -2.71
N GLY A 71 -14.35 -14.62 -1.45
CA GLY A 71 -13.75 -15.28 -0.30
C GLY A 71 -12.23 -15.34 -0.32
N ASP A 72 -11.60 -14.51 -1.16
CA ASP A 72 -10.16 -14.38 -1.25
C ASP A 72 -9.70 -13.14 -0.50
N PRO A 73 -8.91 -13.27 0.59
CA PRO A 73 -8.46 -12.14 1.39
C PRO A 73 -7.46 -11.23 0.67
N ALA A 74 -6.84 -11.71 -0.42
CA ALA A 74 -5.90 -10.93 -1.23
C ALA A 74 -6.61 -10.10 -2.31
N SER A 75 -7.91 -10.36 -2.57
CA SER A 75 -8.71 -9.62 -3.54
C SER A 75 -9.57 -8.58 -2.83
N TYR A 76 -9.41 -7.31 -3.18
CA TYR A 76 -10.19 -6.21 -2.64
C TYR A 76 -10.47 -5.15 -3.71
N TYR A 77 -11.53 -4.39 -3.50
CA TYR A 77 -11.91 -3.25 -4.32
C TYR A 77 -11.47 -1.96 -3.62
N LEU A 78 -10.87 -1.06 -4.37
CA LEU A 78 -10.51 0.28 -3.90
C LEU A 78 -11.34 1.32 -4.66
N PRO A 79 -12.11 2.18 -3.97
CA PRO A 79 -12.65 3.40 -4.57
C PRO A 79 -11.57 4.26 -5.22
N ALA A 80 -11.95 5.13 -6.15
CA ALA A 80 -10.98 5.92 -6.92
C ALA A 80 -10.05 6.76 -6.00
N SER A 81 -10.57 7.33 -4.92
CA SER A 81 -9.79 8.09 -3.94
C SER A 81 -8.75 7.22 -3.22
N GLU A 82 -9.15 6.04 -2.76
CA GLU A 82 -8.25 5.10 -2.07
C GLU A 82 -7.22 4.50 -3.03
N TYR A 83 -7.60 4.31 -4.31
CA TYR A 83 -6.65 3.84 -5.33
C TYR A 83 -5.55 4.86 -5.62
N GLU A 84 -5.82 6.17 -5.57
CA GLU A 84 -4.78 7.19 -5.70
C GLU A 84 -3.78 7.11 -4.52
N GLU A 85 -4.26 6.95 -3.29
CA GLU A 85 -3.40 6.72 -2.12
C GLU A 85 -2.59 5.42 -2.26
N TYR A 86 -3.24 4.33 -2.70
CA TYR A 86 -2.57 3.07 -2.94
C TYR A 86 -1.43 3.18 -3.97
N LYS A 87 -1.60 3.96 -5.02
CA LYS A 87 -0.52 4.21 -5.99
C LYS A 87 0.71 4.87 -5.36
N LEU A 88 0.51 5.76 -4.39
CA LEU A 88 1.62 6.36 -3.65
C LEU A 88 2.39 5.30 -2.84
N THR A 89 1.68 4.38 -2.19
CA THR A 89 2.35 3.32 -1.42
C THR A 89 3.21 2.44 -2.30
N LEU A 90 2.78 2.14 -3.55
CA LEU A 90 3.57 1.36 -4.51
C LEU A 90 4.91 2.02 -4.90
N THR A 91 5.04 3.33 -4.67
CA THR A 91 6.28 4.11 -4.89
C THR A 91 6.94 4.52 -3.57
N ASN A 92 6.59 3.87 -2.47
CA ASN A 92 7.07 4.18 -1.13
C ASN A 92 6.81 5.64 -0.73
N GLN A 93 5.67 6.18 -1.16
CA GLN A 93 5.25 7.54 -0.85
C GLN A 93 3.95 7.55 -0.06
N TYR A 94 3.78 8.54 0.77
CA TYR A 94 2.53 8.83 1.46
C TYR A 94 2.45 10.32 1.80
N VAL A 95 1.24 10.84 1.95
CA VAL A 95 1.04 12.20 2.44
C VAL A 95 0.88 12.16 3.96
N GLY A 96 1.66 12.98 4.66
CA GLY A 96 1.63 12.98 6.12
C GLY A 96 2.68 13.92 6.73
N ILE A 97 3.01 13.70 7.98
CA ILE A 97 4.01 14.48 8.72
C ILE A 97 5.32 13.75 9.00
N GLY A 98 5.40 12.46 8.71
CA GLY A 98 6.62 11.67 8.86
C GLY A 98 6.89 11.15 10.26
N VAL A 99 5.86 10.79 11.02
CA VAL A 99 6.00 10.13 12.32
C VAL A 99 5.38 8.75 12.29
N THR A 100 5.97 7.82 13.03
CA THR A 100 5.30 6.57 13.42
C THR A 100 4.90 6.71 14.89
N THR A 101 3.65 6.40 15.20
CA THR A 101 3.11 6.53 16.55
C THR A 101 2.65 5.18 17.11
N GLN A 102 2.60 5.08 18.42
CA GLN A 102 2.01 3.96 19.13
C GLN A 102 1.26 4.49 20.36
N TYR A 103 0.10 3.93 20.64
CA TYR A 103 -0.59 4.25 21.88
C TYR A 103 0.17 3.68 23.08
N ASN A 104 0.41 4.51 24.06
CA ASN A 104 1.12 4.14 25.27
C ASN A 104 0.13 4.14 26.45
N GLU A 105 -0.26 2.96 26.90
CA GLU A 105 -1.22 2.78 27.99
C GLU A 105 -0.75 3.40 29.32
N ASN A 106 0.55 3.45 29.59
CA ASN A 106 1.10 4.01 30.82
C ASN A 106 0.91 5.53 30.92
N TYR A 107 0.92 6.22 29.79
CA TYR A 107 0.81 7.67 29.73
C TYR A 107 -0.56 8.13 29.19
N GLY A 108 -1.32 7.26 28.51
CA GLY A 108 -2.59 7.60 27.91
C GLY A 108 -2.48 8.49 26.69
N TYR A 109 -1.38 8.41 25.94
CA TYR A 109 -1.11 9.25 24.76
C TYR A 109 -0.47 8.44 23.64
N LEU A 110 -0.65 8.92 22.42
CA LEU A 110 0.18 8.49 21.29
C LEU A 110 1.63 8.95 21.51
N THR A 111 2.54 8.00 21.47
CA THR A 111 3.98 8.27 21.61
C THR A 111 4.66 8.12 20.25
N VAL A 112 5.51 9.07 19.89
CA VAL A 112 6.30 9.05 18.66
C VAL A 112 7.41 8.01 18.80
N LEU A 113 7.37 6.98 17.97
CA LEU A 113 8.38 5.91 17.90
C LEU A 113 9.51 6.21 16.93
N SER A 114 9.20 6.87 15.82
CA SER A 114 10.19 7.28 14.84
C SER A 114 9.77 8.59 14.16
N VAL A 115 10.76 9.32 13.67
CA VAL A 115 10.58 10.52 12.85
C VAL A 115 11.39 10.33 11.58
N THR A 116 10.76 10.51 10.42
CA THR A 116 11.42 10.40 9.12
C THR A 116 12.31 11.62 8.90
N PRO A 117 13.61 11.45 8.62
CA PRO A 117 14.51 12.57 8.34
C PRO A 117 14.00 13.45 7.19
N GLY A 118 14.07 14.78 7.35
CA GLY A 118 13.63 15.75 6.37
C GLY A 118 12.10 15.94 6.28
N SER A 119 11.31 15.16 7.02
CA SER A 119 9.85 15.29 7.05
C SER A 119 9.39 16.57 7.76
N PRO A 120 8.10 16.97 7.62
CA PRO A 120 7.54 18.11 8.37
C PRO A 120 7.74 18.00 9.87
N ALA A 121 7.60 16.80 10.45
CA ALA A 121 7.83 16.59 11.88
C ALA A 121 9.30 16.77 12.28
N ASP A 122 10.24 16.32 11.45
CA ASP A 122 11.68 16.52 11.69
C ASP A 122 12.05 18.01 11.62
N GLN A 123 11.54 18.71 10.59
CA GLN A 123 11.73 20.15 10.43
C GLN A 123 11.13 20.95 11.59
N ALA A 124 10.02 20.48 12.16
CA ALA A 124 9.37 21.07 13.34
C ALA A 124 9.96 20.56 14.67
N HIS A 125 11.09 19.83 14.64
CA HIS A 125 11.82 19.31 15.79
C HIS A 125 11.03 18.36 16.71
N VAL A 126 10.07 17.63 16.14
CA VAL A 126 9.44 16.49 16.83
C VAL A 126 10.48 15.41 17.09
N LYS A 127 10.46 14.81 18.27
CA LYS A 127 11.46 13.81 18.68
C LYS A 127 10.81 12.50 19.07
N VAL A 128 11.54 11.42 18.88
CA VAL A 128 11.20 10.11 19.44
C VAL A 128 10.98 10.24 20.96
N GLY A 129 9.91 9.64 21.45
CA GLY A 129 9.47 9.72 22.85
C GLY A 129 8.57 10.94 23.15
N ASN A 130 8.34 11.86 22.21
CA ASN A 130 7.30 12.86 22.39
C ASN A 130 5.92 12.18 22.43
N MET A 131 5.04 12.68 23.26
CA MET A 131 3.65 12.28 23.36
C MET A 131 2.79 13.36 22.72
N ILE A 132 1.79 12.97 21.92
CA ILE A 132 0.90 13.89 21.20
C ILE A 132 -0.35 14.08 22.05
N ALA A 133 -0.55 15.29 22.55
CA ALA A 133 -1.70 15.63 23.39
C ALA A 133 -2.89 16.10 22.54
N SER A 134 -2.66 16.96 21.55
CA SER A 134 -3.71 17.45 20.66
C SER A 134 -3.15 17.90 19.31
N VAL A 135 -4.06 17.96 18.33
CA VAL A 135 -3.86 18.60 17.01
C VAL A 135 -4.75 19.84 17.00
N ASP A 136 -4.15 21.03 16.98
CA ASP A 136 -4.86 22.28 17.23
C ASP A 136 -5.70 22.18 18.53
N SER A 137 -7.03 22.33 18.43
CA SER A 137 -7.95 22.20 19.58
C SER A 137 -8.49 20.78 19.77
N ILE A 138 -8.12 19.80 18.94
CA ILE A 138 -8.64 18.43 18.99
C ILE A 138 -7.75 17.60 19.91
N ASP A 139 -8.30 17.14 21.03
CA ASP A 139 -7.64 16.20 21.94
C ASP A 139 -7.52 14.83 21.29
N VAL A 140 -6.29 14.31 21.19
CA VAL A 140 -6.01 12.99 20.60
C VAL A 140 -5.47 11.99 21.63
N SER A 141 -5.62 12.27 22.92
CA SER A 141 -5.10 11.42 24.00
C SER A 141 -5.63 9.99 23.97
N ALA A 142 -6.87 9.80 23.51
CA ALA A 142 -7.50 8.48 23.40
C ALA A 142 -7.51 7.89 21.97
N TYR A 143 -6.82 8.50 21.04
CA TYR A 143 -6.81 8.05 19.65
C TYR A 143 -5.91 6.82 19.48
N THR A 144 -6.31 5.93 18.55
CA THR A 144 -5.40 4.93 17.99
C THR A 144 -4.50 5.59 16.93
N PRO A 145 -3.36 4.98 16.55
CA PRO A 145 -2.55 5.48 15.44
C PRO A 145 -3.34 5.71 14.16
N GLU A 146 -4.26 4.79 13.81
CA GLU A 146 -5.10 4.85 12.62
C GLU A 146 -6.07 6.05 12.68
N GLN A 147 -6.67 6.32 13.83
CA GLN A 147 -7.54 7.48 14.03
C GLN A 147 -6.76 8.80 13.94
N PHE A 148 -5.53 8.80 14.41
CA PHE A 148 -4.65 9.95 14.29
C PHE A 148 -4.28 10.21 12.81
N ASP A 149 -3.94 9.17 12.05
CA ASP A 149 -3.65 9.27 10.63
C ASP A 149 -4.86 9.74 9.82
N GLU A 150 -6.07 9.26 10.16
CA GLU A 150 -7.31 9.74 9.57
C GLU A 150 -7.57 11.23 9.86
N LEU A 151 -7.31 11.67 11.09
CA LEU A 151 -7.38 13.09 11.44
C LEU A 151 -6.39 13.91 10.60
N LEU A 152 -5.13 13.47 10.44
CA LEU A 152 -4.13 14.16 9.63
C LEU A 152 -4.55 14.28 8.16
N ARG A 153 -5.23 13.26 7.60
CA ARG A 153 -5.78 13.33 6.23
C ARG A 153 -6.77 14.49 6.05
N SER A 154 -7.49 14.88 7.10
CA SER A 154 -8.39 16.05 7.03
C SER A 154 -7.66 17.39 6.82
N TYR A 155 -6.36 17.40 7.13
CA TYR A 155 -5.46 18.56 6.93
C TYR A 155 -4.70 18.49 5.60
N GLU A 156 -4.86 17.45 4.80
CA GLU A 156 -4.30 17.42 3.45
C GLU A 156 -4.94 18.50 2.59
N ALA A 157 -4.10 19.28 1.91
CA ALA A 157 -4.58 20.25 0.94
C ALA A 157 -4.78 19.54 -0.40
N LYS A 158 -5.96 19.68 -1.01
CA LYS A 158 -6.17 19.27 -2.40
C LYS A 158 -5.44 20.23 -3.32
N GLU A 159 -5.07 19.77 -4.53
CA GLU A 159 -4.27 20.56 -5.50
C GLU A 159 -4.74 22.00 -5.72
N THR A 160 -6.03 22.31 -5.51
CA THR A 160 -6.63 23.62 -5.70
C THR A 160 -6.89 24.38 -4.39
N GLU A 161 -6.55 23.81 -3.24
CA GLU A 161 -6.79 24.40 -1.92
C GLU A 161 -5.53 25.07 -1.37
N ALA A 162 -5.73 26.06 -0.51
CA ALA A 162 -4.64 26.68 0.23
C ALA A 162 -4.01 25.67 1.19
N GLU A 163 -2.70 25.77 1.40
CA GLU A 163 -1.98 24.95 2.38
C GLU A 163 -2.61 25.03 3.77
N LYS A 164 -2.90 23.88 4.37
CA LYS A 164 -3.50 23.76 5.69
C LYS A 164 -2.41 23.50 6.74
N TYR A 165 -2.09 24.49 7.52
CA TYR A 165 -1.20 24.35 8.68
C TYR A 165 -1.99 24.01 9.93
N PHE A 166 -1.41 23.15 10.76
CA PHE A 166 -1.90 22.83 12.09
C PHE A 166 -0.75 22.77 13.11
N THR A 167 -1.08 22.72 14.38
CA THR A 167 -0.11 22.65 15.47
C THR A 167 -0.29 21.34 16.25
N LEU A 168 0.77 20.57 16.36
CA LEU A 168 0.84 19.47 17.32
C LEU A 168 1.26 20.02 18.68
N HIS A 169 0.44 19.76 19.69
CA HIS A 169 0.79 20.01 21.08
C HIS A 169 1.44 18.77 21.68
N LEU A 170 2.71 18.88 22.00
CA LEU A 170 3.55 17.75 22.42
C LEU A 170 3.85 17.80 23.90
N LEU A 171 3.96 16.64 24.52
CA LEU A 171 4.46 16.46 25.88
C LEU A 171 5.74 15.60 25.85
N ASN A 172 6.63 15.85 26.76
CA ASN A 172 7.74 14.92 27.01
C ASN A 172 7.53 14.15 28.33
N THR A 173 8.31 13.11 28.57
CA THR A 173 8.22 12.25 29.78
C THR A 173 8.48 13.01 31.08
N GLN A 174 9.01 14.23 31.03
CA GLN A 174 9.26 15.09 32.18
C GLN A 174 8.18 16.15 32.38
N GLY A 175 7.09 16.10 31.60
CA GLY A 175 5.97 17.04 31.64
C GLY A 175 6.22 18.38 30.92
N GLY A 176 7.35 18.50 30.20
CA GLY A 176 7.61 19.66 29.34
C GLY A 176 6.67 19.68 28.14
N LYS A 177 6.20 20.86 27.76
CA LYS A 177 5.30 21.09 26.62
C LYS A 177 6.08 21.73 25.47
N ALA A 178 5.71 21.38 24.25
CA ALA A 178 6.23 21.98 23.02
C ALA A 178 5.11 22.02 21.97
N ASP A 179 5.16 23.05 21.14
CA ASP A 179 4.25 23.21 20.01
C ASP A 179 5.04 23.07 18.72
N ALA A 180 4.56 22.22 17.82
CA ALA A 180 5.16 21.97 16.53
C ALA A 180 4.15 22.31 15.43
N LYS A 181 4.37 23.46 14.74
CA LYS A 181 3.51 23.88 13.63
C LYS A 181 4.02 23.30 12.33
N MET A 182 3.14 22.63 11.58
CA MET A 182 3.47 21.96 10.34
C MET A 182 2.26 21.83 9.41
N LYS A 183 2.48 21.26 8.23
CA LYS A 183 1.44 20.80 7.27
C LYS A 183 1.77 19.38 6.86
N CYS A 184 0.81 18.66 6.28
CA CYS A 184 1.09 17.39 5.61
C CYS A 184 1.82 17.64 4.30
N GLU A 185 2.82 16.81 4.00
CA GLU A 185 3.58 16.84 2.76
C GLU A 185 3.73 15.42 2.21
N LEU A 186 4.05 15.31 0.91
CA LEU A 186 4.42 14.05 0.30
C LEU A 186 5.77 13.58 0.86
N ILE A 187 5.80 12.41 1.47
CA ILE A 187 6.97 11.85 2.14
C ILE A 187 7.36 10.56 1.44
N TYR A 188 8.65 10.39 1.21
CA TYR A 188 9.22 9.12 0.78
C TYR A 188 9.57 8.28 2.01
N ALA A 189 9.00 7.09 2.10
CA ALA A 189 9.31 6.12 3.15
C ALA A 189 10.38 5.15 2.65
N GLU A 190 11.54 5.15 3.28
CA GLU A 190 12.60 4.18 2.93
C GLU A 190 12.07 2.74 3.10
N PRO A 191 12.10 1.91 2.03
CA PRO A 191 11.61 0.54 2.10
C PRO A 191 12.49 -0.36 2.98
N VAL A 192 13.71 0.09 3.30
CA VAL A 192 14.70 -0.68 4.03
C VAL A 192 15.27 0.14 5.19
N VAL A 193 15.32 -0.47 6.38
CA VAL A 193 15.99 0.08 7.56
C VAL A 193 17.09 -0.88 7.98
N TYR A 194 18.28 -0.38 8.31
CA TYR A 194 19.40 -1.22 8.68
C TYR A 194 20.30 -0.57 9.74
N TYR A 195 20.92 -1.40 10.55
CA TYR A 195 21.91 -0.98 11.56
C TYR A 195 22.70 -2.19 12.07
N ILE A 196 23.84 -1.93 12.71
CA ILE A 196 24.59 -2.95 13.44
C ILE A 196 23.94 -3.17 14.81
N LEU A 197 23.61 -4.41 15.13
CA LEU A 197 23.17 -4.78 16.47
C LEU A 197 24.36 -4.68 17.44
N ASP A 198 24.35 -3.64 18.24
CA ASP A 198 25.33 -3.44 19.29
C ASP A 198 24.89 -4.17 20.57
N SER A 199 25.52 -5.29 20.90
CA SER A 199 25.44 -5.77 22.26
C SER A 199 26.42 -4.97 23.09
N ASP A 200 25.96 -4.14 24.01
CA ASP A 200 26.79 -3.31 24.93
C ASP A 200 27.74 -4.09 25.82
N ALA A 201 27.71 -5.41 25.77
CA ALA A 201 28.59 -6.28 26.53
C ALA A 201 29.87 -6.57 25.76
N ASN A 202 30.96 -5.89 26.09
CA ASN A 202 32.34 -6.15 25.68
C ASN A 202 32.78 -5.73 24.27
N LYS A 203 32.95 -4.44 24.04
CA LYS A 203 33.61 -3.87 22.86
C LYS A 203 35.02 -4.38 22.54
N ALA A 204 35.67 -5.12 23.44
CA ALA A 204 37.07 -5.48 23.32
C ALA A 204 37.36 -6.82 22.60
N ASN A 205 36.35 -7.64 22.28
CA ASN A 205 36.57 -9.00 21.75
C ASN A 205 35.60 -9.37 20.61
N ARG A 206 35.28 -8.44 19.69
CA ARG A 206 34.37 -8.73 18.58
C ARG A 206 35.09 -9.42 17.43
N SER A 207 34.93 -10.73 17.34
CA SER A 207 35.20 -11.48 16.10
C SER A 207 33.99 -11.56 15.16
N SER A 208 32.80 -11.13 15.60
CA SER A 208 31.56 -11.14 14.77
C SER A 208 30.63 -9.98 15.14
N SER A 209 30.06 -9.34 14.13
CA SER A 209 29.08 -8.27 14.25
C SER A 209 27.82 -8.69 13.47
N VAL A 210 26.64 -8.47 14.04
CA VAL A 210 25.38 -8.84 13.43
C VAL A 210 24.75 -7.59 12.79
N GLY A 211 24.52 -7.62 11.48
CA GLY A 211 23.73 -6.62 10.78
C GLY A 211 22.24 -6.94 10.92
N TYR A 212 21.44 -5.93 11.22
CA TYR A 212 19.99 -6.00 11.14
C TYR A 212 19.51 -5.25 9.92
N LEU A 213 18.66 -5.90 9.12
CA LEU A 213 18.07 -5.40 7.88
C LEU A 213 16.56 -5.62 7.94
N ARG A 214 15.77 -4.58 8.05
CA ARG A 214 14.32 -4.68 7.94
C ARG A 214 13.86 -4.24 6.56
N ILE A 215 13.11 -5.09 5.86
CA ILE A 215 12.49 -4.81 4.56
C ILE A 215 11.00 -4.63 4.82
N ARG A 216 10.50 -3.39 4.65
CA ARG A 216 9.11 -3.03 4.93
C ARG A 216 8.15 -3.45 3.82
N ASN A 217 8.63 -3.43 2.58
CA ASN A 217 7.90 -3.83 1.38
C ASN A 217 8.88 -4.20 0.26
N PHE A 218 8.35 -4.79 -0.82
CA PHE A 218 9.09 -5.03 -2.05
C PHE A 218 8.52 -4.18 -3.21
N ASP A 219 8.23 -2.91 -2.93
CA ASP A 219 7.80 -1.94 -3.92
C ASP A 219 9.00 -1.32 -4.66
N ASP A 220 8.77 -0.33 -5.50
CA ASP A 220 9.82 0.27 -6.32
C ASP A 220 11.03 0.70 -5.47
N SER A 221 12.22 0.42 -5.96
CA SER A 221 13.52 0.67 -5.31
C SER A 221 13.89 -0.23 -4.12
N ALA A 222 13.04 -1.16 -3.70
CA ALA A 222 13.35 -2.05 -2.57
C ALA A 222 14.62 -2.87 -2.79
N ALA A 223 14.78 -3.48 -3.97
CA ALA A 223 15.97 -4.27 -4.30
C ALA A 223 17.26 -3.44 -4.27
N ALA A 224 17.23 -2.23 -4.81
CA ALA A 224 18.38 -1.31 -4.80
C ALA A 224 18.71 -0.86 -3.36
N SER A 225 17.70 -0.57 -2.56
CA SER A 225 17.86 -0.20 -1.14
C SER A 225 18.42 -1.36 -0.32
N VAL A 226 18.00 -2.61 -0.56
CA VAL A 226 18.56 -3.81 0.06
C VAL A 226 20.05 -3.94 -0.25
N LYS A 227 20.45 -3.84 -1.52
CA LYS A 227 21.86 -3.90 -1.94
C LYS A 227 22.70 -2.84 -1.25
N THR A 228 22.21 -1.60 -1.21
CA THR A 228 22.90 -0.47 -0.55
C THR A 228 23.04 -0.71 0.96
N ALA A 229 21.97 -1.15 1.61
CA ALA A 229 21.95 -1.42 3.04
C ALA A 229 22.91 -2.54 3.42
N VAL A 230 22.94 -3.64 2.66
CA VAL A 230 23.83 -4.77 2.93
C VAL A 230 25.29 -4.36 2.72
N ALA A 231 25.61 -3.60 1.67
CA ALA A 231 26.96 -3.07 1.48
C ALA A 231 27.40 -2.20 2.66
N ALA A 232 26.56 -1.29 3.13
CA ALA A 232 26.85 -0.44 4.29
C ALA A 232 27.03 -1.26 5.59
N LEU A 233 26.25 -2.33 5.79
CA LEU A 233 26.42 -3.25 6.92
C LEU A 233 27.76 -4.00 6.85
N GLN A 234 28.16 -4.48 5.65
CA GLN A 234 29.46 -5.13 5.45
C GLN A 234 30.64 -4.16 5.70
N ASP A 235 30.55 -2.94 5.19
CA ASP A 235 31.56 -1.89 5.43
C ASP A 235 31.66 -1.53 6.93
N SER A 236 30.54 -1.67 7.65
CA SER A 236 30.49 -1.50 9.12
C SER A 236 30.93 -2.75 9.89
N GLY A 237 31.37 -3.81 9.20
CA GLY A 237 31.95 -5.01 9.81
C GLY A 237 30.93 -6.11 10.14
N ALA A 238 29.73 -6.09 9.58
CA ALA A 238 28.77 -7.19 9.74
C ALA A 238 29.33 -8.49 9.15
N THR A 239 29.24 -9.57 9.92
CA THR A 239 29.65 -10.92 9.51
C THR A 239 28.47 -11.90 9.43
N SER A 240 27.30 -11.45 9.83
CA SER A 240 26.03 -12.18 9.74
C SER A 240 24.86 -11.20 9.67
N LEU A 241 23.72 -11.64 9.17
CA LEU A 241 22.52 -10.80 8.98
C LEU A 241 21.30 -11.38 9.70
N ILE A 242 20.50 -10.50 10.24
CA ILE A 242 19.08 -10.74 10.55
C ILE A 242 18.27 -9.94 9.54
N ILE A 243 17.50 -10.63 8.70
CA ILE A 243 16.60 -10.02 7.73
C ILE A 243 15.19 -10.08 8.31
N ASP A 244 14.57 -8.93 8.54
CA ASP A 244 13.24 -8.83 9.13
C ASP A 244 12.21 -8.42 8.09
N VAL A 245 11.30 -9.33 7.75
CA VAL A 245 10.17 -9.11 6.85
C VAL A 245 8.83 -9.21 7.58
N ARG A 246 8.83 -9.06 8.90
CA ARG A 246 7.59 -9.03 9.69
C ARG A 246 6.77 -7.80 9.30
N ASP A 247 5.45 -7.99 9.22
CA ASP A 247 4.46 -6.97 8.82
C ASP A 247 4.68 -6.42 7.40
N ASN A 248 5.45 -7.12 6.57
CA ASN A 248 5.59 -6.80 5.15
C ASN A 248 4.45 -7.48 4.39
N THR A 249 3.53 -6.68 3.88
CA THR A 249 2.27 -7.15 3.27
C THR A 249 2.19 -6.84 1.78
N SER A 250 3.22 -6.20 1.18
CA SER A 250 3.17 -5.72 -0.20
C SER A 250 4.45 -5.98 -0.98
N GLY A 251 4.37 -5.81 -2.29
CA GLY A 251 5.53 -5.79 -3.16
C GLY A 251 5.35 -6.48 -4.50
N LYS A 252 6.22 -6.10 -5.41
CA LYS A 252 6.28 -6.61 -6.77
C LYS A 252 7.14 -7.87 -6.83
N PRO A 253 6.68 -8.95 -7.48
CA PRO A 253 7.49 -10.16 -7.65
C PRO A 253 8.87 -9.92 -8.26
N ALA A 254 8.99 -8.95 -9.19
CA ALA A 254 10.26 -8.59 -9.81
C ALA A 254 11.25 -7.96 -8.82
N GLU A 255 10.80 -6.98 -8.02
CA GLU A 255 11.63 -6.34 -7.00
C GLU A 255 12.08 -7.35 -5.92
N MET A 256 11.18 -8.24 -5.52
CA MET A 256 11.51 -9.31 -4.58
C MET A 256 12.54 -10.28 -5.18
N ALA A 257 12.38 -10.67 -6.45
CA ALA A 257 13.35 -11.52 -7.15
C ALA A 257 14.73 -10.87 -7.24
N ASP A 258 14.79 -9.57 -7.57
CA ASP A 258 16.02 -8.79 -7.64
C ASP A 258 16.70 -8.63 -6.26
N ALA A 259 15.93 -8.60 -5.17
CA ALA A 259 16.46 -8.64 -3.83
C ALA A 259 16.99 -10.03 -3.46
N LEU A 260 16.25 -11.11 -3.80
CA LEU A 260 16.68 -12.50 -3.59
C LEU A 260 17.94 -12.87 -4.37
N ASP A 261 18.10 -12.35 -5.61
CA ASP A 261 19.30 -12.55 -6.42
C ASP A 261 20.58 -12.16 -5.69
N TYR A 262 20.49 -11.19 -4.77
CA TYR A 262 21.63 -10.77 -3.97
C TYR A 262 21.99 -11.75 -2.86
N PHE A 263 21.05 -12.53 -2.37
CA PHE A 263 21.23 -13.45 -1.23
C PHE A 263 21.45 -14.90 -1.65
N LEU A 264 20.95 -15.31 -2.81
CA LEU A 264 20.90 -16.73 -3.19
C LEU A 264 21.86 -17.03 -4.37
N PRO A 265 22.47 -18.25 -4.37
CA PRO A 265 23.29 -18.67 -5.47
C PRO A 265 22.47 -18.83 -6.74
N LYS A 266 23.17 -18.96 -7.89
CA LYS A 266 22.53 -19.14 -9.19
C LYS A 266 21.54 -20.31 -9.17
N GLY A 267 20.31 -20.04 -9.57
CA GLY A 267 19.24 -21.02 -9.69
C GLY A 267 17.88 -20.38 -9.95
N ASP A 268 16.87 -21.20 -10.10
CA ASP A 268 15.49 -20.74 -10.15
C ASP A 268 15.03 -20.41 -8.75
N LEU A 269 14.50 -19.21 -8.57
CA LEU A 269 14.01 -18.69 -7.28
C LEU A 269 12.58 -19.13 -7.03
N PHE A 270 11.68 -18.80 -7.95
CA PHE A 270 10.27 -19.18 -7.89
C PHE A 270 9.62 -19.07 -9.27
N LEU A 271 8.43 -19.67 -9.38
CA LEU A 271 7.63 -19.68 -10.59
C LEU A 271 6.25 -19.11 -10.28
N LEU A 272 5.83 -18.14 -11.08
CA LEU A 272 4.45 -17.64 -11.08
C LEU A 272 3.69 -18.26 -12.23
N ARG A 273 2.47 -18.76 -11.96
CA ARG A 273 1.54 -19.22 -12.96
C ARG A 273 0.27 -18.38 -12.91
N ASP A 274 -0.10 -17.79 -14.05
CA ASP A 274 -1.34 -17.05 -14.15
C ASP A 274 -2.55 -17.98 -14.39
N ARG A 275 -3.75 -17.36 -14.42
CA ARG A 275 -5.01 -18.09 -14.65
C ARG A 275 -5.03 -18.88 -15.97
N ASP A 276 -4.35 -18.39 -17.00
CA ASP A 276 -4.32 -18.99 -18.32
C ASP A 276 -3.25 -20.09 -18.43
N GLY A 277 -2.54 -20.36 -17.34
CA GLY A 277 -1.49 -21.36 -17.25
C GLY A 277 -0.14 -20.89 -17.78
N LYS A 278 0.02 -19.60 -18.08
CA LYS A 278 1.30 -19.04 -18.48
C LYS A 278 2.22 -18.96 -17.27
N GLU A 279 3.41 -19.51 -17.41
CA GLU A 279 4.43 -19.54 -16.38
C GLU A 279 5.48 -18.46 -16.60
N THR A 280 5.88 -17.80 -15.52
CA THR A 280 6.99 -16.85 -15.48
C THR A 280 7.96 -17.31 -14.39
N THR A 281 9.16 -17.73 -14.77
CA THR A 281 10.22 -18.14 -13.85
C THR A 281 11.13 -16.95 -13.55
N TYR A 282 11.40 -16.75 -12.25
CA TYR A 282 12.39 -15.80 -11.76
C TYR A 282 13.62 -16.57 -11.31
N SER A 283 14.81 -16.13 -11.72
CA SER A 283 16.06 -16.83 -11.49
C SER A 283 17.14 -15.90 -10.99
N SER A 284 18.03 -16.41 -10.15
CA SER A 284 19.20 -15.70 -9.64
C SER A 284 20.43 -15.88 -10.53
N GLY A 285 21.33 -14.90 -10.49
CA GLY A 285 22.63 -14.91 -11.16
C GLY A 285 23.70 -15.69 -10.41
N SER A 286 24.94 -15.42 -10.72
CA SER A 286 26.09 -16.17 -10.13
C SER A 286 26.75 -15.47 -8.94
N SER A 287 26.41 -14.20 -8.70
CA SER A 287 27.02 -13.40 -7.62
C SER A 287 26.02 -13.26 -6.47
N TYR A 288 26.38 -13.82 -5.33
CA TYR A 288 25.50 -13.77 -4.14
C TYR A 288 26.32 -13.50 -2.87
N LEU A 289 25.63 -13.04 -1.84
CA LEU A 289 26.18 -12.78 -0.53
C LEU A 289 26.39 -14.09 0.23
N ASN A 290 27.64 -14.53 0.38
CA ASN A 290 27.97 -15.70 1.19
C ASN A 290 28.19 -15.28 2.66
N MET A 291 27.08 -15.12 3.39
CA MET A 291 27.07 -14.69 4.80
C MET A 291 25.98 -15.49 5.55
N PRO A 292 26.23 -15.92 6.80
CA PRO A 292 25.18 -16.49 7.63
C PRO A 292 24.03 -15.52 7.83
N MET A 293 22.80 -15.96 7.61
CA MET A 293 21.61 -15.13 7.76
C MET A 293 20.43 -15.89 8.33
N VAL A 294 19.53 -15.16 8.97
CA VAL A 294 18.21 -15.63 9.42
C VAL A 294 17.14 -14.66 8.97
N VAL A 295 15.96 -15.18 8.64
CA VAL A 295 14.81 -14.36 8.25
C VAL A 295 13.77 -14.40 9.37
N LEU A 296 13.26 -13.23 9.77
CA LEU A 296 12.19 -13.09 10.75
C LEU A 296 10.88 -12.85 10.02
N VAL A 297 9.88 -13.65 10.37
CA VAL A 297 8.51 -13.59 9.84
C VAL A 297 7.49 -13.53 10.97
N ASN A 298 6.26 -13.09 10.68
CA ASN A 298 5.11 -13.20 11.59
C ASN A 298 3.83 -13.49 10.78
N GLU A 299 2.69 -13.52 11.45
CA GLU A 299 1.38 -13.77 10.84
C GLU A 299 0.98 -12.74 9.78
N ASN A 300 1.57 -11.55 9.81
CA ASN A 300 1.32 -10.48 8.85
C ASN A 300 2.32 -10.47 7.67
N THR A 301 3.29 -11.39 7.64
CA THR A 301 4.19 -11.55 6.50
C THR A 301 3.44 -12.23 5.36
N THR A 302 3.11 -11.50 4.29
CA THR A 302 2.27 -12.00 3.18
C THR A 302 2.82 -11.59 1.81
N CYS A 303 2.19 -12.07 0.75
CA CYS A 303 2.53 -11.71 -0.64
C CYS A 303 4.00 -11.98 -1.00
N ALA A 304 4.71 -10.99 -1.52
CA ALA A 304 6.12 -11.09 -1.91
C ALA A 304 7.03 -11.46 -0.73
N ALA A 305 6.73 -10.97 0.47
CA ALA A 305 7.53 -11.25 1.66
C ALA A 305 7.44 -12.70 2.14
N GLU A 306 6.29 -13.34 1.98
CA GLU A 306 6.12 -14.77 2.26
C GLU A 306 6.98 -15.61 1.31
N VAL A 307 6.95 -15.31 0.02
CA VAL A 307 7.79 -16.00 -1.00
C VAL A 307 9.28 -15.75 -0.74
N PHE A 308 9.65 -14.53 -0.32
CA PHE A 308 11.03 -14.18 0.03
C PHE A 308 11.57 -15.03 1.19
N ALA A 309 10.71 -15.39 2.14
CA ALA A 309 11.10 -16.10 3.36
C ALA A 309 11.11 -17.64 3.20
N CYS A 310 10.50 -18.20 2.13
CA CYS A 310 10.44 -19.63 1.84
C CYS A 310 11.71 -20.14 1.17
#